data_dfc78e0b9e992ebe54b49f36debb6ad7
#
_entry.id   dfc78e0b9e992ebe54b49f36debb6ad7
#
_cell.length_a   1.000
_cell.length_b   1.000
_cell.length_c   1.000
_cell.angle_alpha   90.00
_cell.angle_beta   90.00
_cell.angle_gamma   90.00
#
_symmetry.space_group_name_H-M   'P 1'
#
loop_
_entity.id
_entity.type
_entity.pdbx_description
1 polymer ?
#
loop_
_entity_poly.entity_id
_entity_poly.type
_entity_poly.pdbx_seq_one_letter_code
_entity_poly.pdbx_strand_id
1 'polypeptide(L)'
;STGFDIVTATTFSKGDFAVIGVNSNFFTCASAPYNADPYQSGDDEISFIVFKDIKSGDTFYITDNGYERANAGLWGDTEGVYQITRTGSTIPAGTVITFRLLNNATTIAESVSPDTNWSFNKVAGFSGNIGMNTAGDQLFFMQGGTWNNPGGTHDATYTPGTFLYGFNTNNAWQSLGSDTKKSALPIELNCFSLTPSVATDFIEYTGPTTAAAKLDWIARLNNPSNWTNRASCAGYLRTH
;
A
#
# COMPACT_ATOMS: atom_id res chain seq x y z
N SER A 1 17.10 -0.38 41.23
CA SER A 1 16.38 -1.32 40.33
C SER A 1 16.65 -0.86 38.89
N THR A 2 17.50 -1.59 38.19
CA THR A 2 17.71 -1.37 36.76
C THR A 2 16.58 -2.10 36.04
N GLY A 3 15.46 -1.41 35.84
CA GLY A 3 14.39 -1.90 34.97
C GLY A 3 14.84 -1.82 33.52
N PHE A 4 14.71 -2.90 32.77
CA PHE A 4 14.86 -2.86 31.32
C PHE A 4 13.50 -2.50 30.72
N ASP A 5 13.44 -1.42 29.94
CA ASP A 5 12.26 -1.10 29.17
C ASP A 5 12.12 -2.09 28.01
N ILE A 6 11.14 -2.98 28.11
CA ILE A 6 10.81 -3.89 27.01
C ILE A 6 9.90 -3.14 26.05
N VAL A 7 10.40 -2.80 24.87
CA VAL A 7 9.57 -2.27 23.79
C VAL A 7 8.83 -3.45 23.16
N THR A 8 7.54 -3.53 23.40
CA THR A 8 6.67 -4.52 22.75
C THR A 8 6.33 -4.03 21.35
N ALA A 9 6.52 -4.89 20.34
CA ALA A 9 6.12 -4.60 18.97
C ALA A 9 4.61 -4.32 18.89
N THR A 10 4.22 -3.42 17.96
CA THR A 10 2.82 -3.07 17.75
C THR A 10 2.12 -4.18 16.97
N THR A 11 1.00 -4.67 17.49
CA THR A 11 0.06 -5.49 16.74
C THR A 11 -0.95 -4.58 16.08
N PHE A 12 -0.97 -4.56 14.75
CA PHE A 12 -1.92 -3.80 13.96
C PHE A 12 -3.22 -4.58 13.76
N SER A 13 -4.30 -3.83 13.56
CA SER A 13 -5.64 -4.34 13.28
C SER A 13 -6.12 -3.82 11.93
N LYS A 14 -7.17 -4.41 11.40
CA LYS A 14 -7.82 -3.94 10.16
C LYS A 14 -8.13 -2.45 10.24
N GLY A 15 -7.78 -1.74 9.17
CA GLY A 15 -7.98 -0.31 9.07
C GLY A 15 -6.96 0.54 9.81
N ASP A 16 -5.94 -0.03 10.47
CA ASP A 16 -4.85 0.76 11.04
C ASP A 16 -3.95 1.39 9.98
N PHE A 17 -4.05 0.90 8.74
CA PHE A 17 -3.48 1.48 7.53
C PHE A 17 -4.60 1.75 6.53
N ALA A 18 -4.56 2.87 5.82
CA ALA A 18 -5.47 3.15 4.72
C ALA A 18 -4.82 4.06 3.68
N VAL A 19 -4.96 3.71 2.41
CA VAL A 19 -4.43 4.53 1.30
C VAL A 19 -5.24 5.81 1.19
N ILE A 20 -4.55 6.92 0.96
CA ILE A 20 -5.14 8.25 0.76
C ILE A 20 -4.73 8.89 -0.57
N GLY A 21 -3.79 8.32 -1.28
CA GLY A 21 -3.37 8.80 -2.59
C GLY A 21 -2.54 7.78 -3.34
N VAL A 22 -2.67 7.78 -4.67
CA VAL A 22 -1.86 6.98 -5.58
C VAL A 22 -1.49 7.81 -6.79
N ASN A 23 -0.23 7.74 -7.18
CA ASN A 23 0.27 8.19 -8.46
C ASN A 23 0.89 6.99 -9.18
N SER A 24 0.21 6.48 -10.19
CA SER A 24 0.66 5.34 -10.99
C SER A 24 1.25 5.76 -12.34
N ASN A 25 1.46 7.05 -12.57
CA ASN A 25 2.01 7.58 -13.83
C ASN A 25 3.02 8.70 -13.57
N PHE A 26 4.05 8.36 -12.78
CA PHE A 26 5.08 9.34 -12.40
C PHE A 26 5.88 9.87 -13.60
N PHE A 27 5.90 9.13 -14.71
CA PHE A 27 6.54 9.54 -15.93
C PHE A 27 6.07 10.94 -16.41
N THR A 28 4.78 11.25 -16.24
CA THR A 28 4.23 12.56 -16.60
C THR A 28 4.61 13.68 -15.64
N CYS A 29 5.20 13.33 -14.48
CA CYS A 29 5.69 14.25 -13.46
C CYS A 29 7.15 14.69 -13.68
N ALA A 30 7.82 14.22 -14.70
CA ALA A 30 9.25 14.49 -14.94
C ALA A 30 9.55 15.95 -15.35
N SER A 31 8.54 16.81 -15.49
CA SER A 31 8.68 18.23 -15.79
C SER A 31 8.57 19.11 -14.54
N ALA A 32 9.11 20.35 -14.62
CA ALA A 32 8.98 21.31 -13.54
C ALA A 32 7.51 21.48 -13.09
N PRO A 33 7.24 21.67 -11.78
CA PRO A 33 8.16 21.85 -10.67
C PRO A 33 8.69 20.57 -10.03
N TYR A 34 8.35 19.41 -10.57
CA TYR A 34 8.60 18.09 -9.96
C TYR A 34 9.98 17.51 -10.31
N ASN A 35 10.66 18.09 -11.29
CA ASN A 35 11.99 17.65 -11.75
C ASN A 35 13.14 17.93 -10.79
N ALA A 36 12.91 18.68 -9.72
CA ALA A 36 13.91 18.90 -8.66
C ALA A 36 14.01 17.73 -7.67
N ASP A 37 13.10 16.79 -7.75
CA ASP A 37 13.03 15.62 -6.90
C ASP A 37 13.82 14.47 -7.57
N PRO A 38 14.54 13.62 -6.81
CA PRO A 38 15.33 12.52 -7.36
C PRO A 38 14.49 11.38 -7.98
N TYR A 39 13.25 11.63 -8.33
CA TYR A 39 12.39 10.66 -8.99
C TYR A 39 12.87 10.34 -10.39
N GLN A 40 12.79 9.06 -10.69
CA GLN A 40 13.02 8.57 -12.04
C GLN A 40 11.69 8.36 -12.77
N SER A 41 11.71 8.54 -14.07
CA SER A 41 10.55 8.21 -14.90
C SER A 41 10.18 6.74 -14.72
N GLY A 42 8.92 6.47 -14.39
CA GLY A 42 8.42 5.13 -14.17
C GLY A 42 8.29 4.71 -12.70
N ASP A 43 8.75 5.54 -11.75
CA ASP A 43 8.43 5.30 -10.34
C ASP A 43 6.97 5.66 -10.10
N ASP A 44 6.32 4.86 -9.26
CA ASP A 44 4.97 5.15 -8.75
C ASP A 44 5.04 5.64 -7.31
N GLU A 45 3.92 6.11 -6.78
CA GLU A 45 3.85 6.64 -5.44
C GLU A 45 2.54 6.24 -4.78
N ILE A 46 2.62 5.81 -3.54
CA ILE A 46 1.46 5.55 -2.68
C ILE A 46 1.58 6.37 -1.41
N SER A 47 0.49 7.00 -1.01
CA SER A 47 0.37 7.67 0.28
C SER A 47 -0.68 6.97 1.12
N PHE A 48 -0.36 6.73 2.38
CA PHE A 48 -1.28 6.09 3.32
C PHE A 48 -1.21 6.74 4.69
N ILE A 49 -2.33 6.72 5.38
CA ILE A 49 -2.46 7.18 6.76
C ILE A 49 -2.39 5.98 7.71
N VAL A 50 -1.79 6.18 8.88
CA VAL A 50 -1.75 5.18 9.94
C VAL A 50 -2.60 5.64 11.12
N PHE A 51 -3.38 4.74 11.69
CA PHE A 51 -4.27 5.02 12.83
C PHE A 51 -3.76 4.45 14.15
N LYS A 52 -2.54 3.92 14.12
CA LYS A 52 -1.84 3.40 15.30
C LYS A 52 -0.36 3.74 15.16
N ASP A 53 0.31 3.98 16.28
CA ASP A 53 1.75 4.27 16.27
C ASP A 53 2.54 3.13 15.64
N ILE A 54 3.48 3.47 14.77
CA ILE A 54 4.48 2.54 14.24
C ILE A 54 5.77 2.76 15.05
N LYS A 55 6.14 1.78 15.84
CA LYS A 55 7.33 1.84 16.70
C LYS A 55 8.55 1.28 15.96
N SER A 56 9.72 1.64 16.43
CA SER A 56 10.96 1.00 15.96
C SER A 56 10.88 -0.51 16.14
N GLY A 57 11.21 -1.24 15.06
CA GLY A 57 11.12 -2.70 15.00
C GLY A 57 9.77 -3.25 14.54
N ASP A 58 8.72 -2.43 14.44
CA ASP A 58 7.46 -2.87 13.87
C ASP A 58 7.60 -3.22 12.40
N THR A 59 6.92 -4.30 12.00
CA THR A 59 6.94 -4.80 10.62
C THR A 59 5.53 -4.96 10.06
N PHE A 60 5.42 -4.79 8.75
CA PHE A 60 4.23 -5.13 7.97
C PHE A 60 4.64 -5.52 6.55
N TYR A 61 3.74 -6.16 5.84
CA TYR A 61 3.93 -6.49 4.42
C TYR A 61 3.09 -5.60 3.54
N ILE A 62 3.60 -5.31 2.34
CA ILE A 62 2.82 -4.81 1.22
C ILE A 62 3.03 -5.68 -0.01
N THR A 63 1.99 -5.79 -0.84
CA THR A 63 2.04 -6.48 -2.13
C THR A 63 0.98 -5.93 -3.07
N ASP A 64 1.30 -5.94 -4.36
CA ASP A 64 0.37 -5.72 -5.47
C ASP A 64 -0.04 -7.04 -6.14
N ASN A 65 0.42 -8.20 -5.65
CA ASN A 65 -0.12 -9.48 -6.10
C ASN A 65 -1.63 -9.57 -5.85
N GLY A 66 -2.35 -10.14 -6.81
CA GLY A 66 -3.79 -10.35 -6.70
C GLY A 66 -4.14 -11.55 -5.82
N TYR A 67 -5.18 -11.39 -4.99
CA TYR A 67 -5.81 -12.50 -4.29
C TYR A 67 -6.72 -13.27 -5.25
N GLU A 68 -6.51 -14.57 -5.35
CA GLU A 68 -7.17 -15.42 -6.33
C GLU A 68 -8.18 -16.37 -5.66
N ARG A 69 -9.36 -15.85 -5.39
CA ARG A 69 -10.43 -16.63 -4.75
C ARG A 69 -10.81 -17.87 -5.56
N ALA A 70 -10.69 -17.85 -6.89
CA ALA A 70 -10.91 -19.00 -7.74
C ALA A 70 -9.97 -20.16 -7.42
N ASN A 71 -8.79 -19.86 -6.88
CA ASN A 71 -7.73 -20.81 -6.53
C ASN A 71 -7.66 -21.03 -5.01
N ALA A 72 -8.79 -21.01 -4.33
CA ALA A 72 -8.90 -21.36 -2.90
C ALA A 72 -8.01 -20.54 -1.94
N GLY A 73 -7.91 -19.25 -2.20
CA GLY A 73 -7.15 -18.31 -1.34
C GLY A 73 -5.67 -18.26 -1.66
N LEU A 74 -5.28 -18.71 -2.84
CA LEU A 74 -3.96 -18.51 -3.37
C LEU A 74 -3.78 -17.08 -3.91
N TRP A 75 -2.54 -16.75 -4.21
CA TRP A 75 -2.13 -15.42 -4.69
C TRP A 75 -1.40 -15.52 -6.01
N GLY A 76 -1.46 -14.44 -6.77
CA GLY A 76 -0.54 -14.21 -7.88
C GLY A 76 0.91 -14.20 -7.39
N ASP A 77 1.84 -14.49 -8.27
CA ASP A 77 3.25 -14.73 -7.95
C ASP A 77 4.24 -13.93 -8.80
N THR A 78 3.73 -13.11 -9.73
CA THR A 78 4.56 -12.35 -10.68
C THR A 78 4.93 -10.95 -10.19
N GLU A 79 4.29 -10.46 -9.14
CA GLU A 79 4.57 -9.16 -8.53
C GLU A 79 5.44 -9.30 -7.28
N GLY A 80 5.75 -8.16 -6.64
CA GLY A 80 6.57 -8.14 -5.46
C GLY A 80 5.80 -8.34 -4.15
N VAL A 81 6.46 -8.92 -3.18
CA VAL A 81 6.04 -8.89 -1.77
C VAL A 81 7.19 -8.31 -0.96
N TYR A 82 6.92 -7.27 -0.19
CA TYR A 82 7.94 -6.61 0.63
C TYR A 82 7.56 -6.63 2.10
N GLN A 83 8.52 -7.03 2.93
CA GLN A 83 8.47 -6.82 4.36
C GLN A 83 9.10 -5.48 4.68
N ILE A 84 8.34 -4.60 5.29
CA ILE A 84 8.74 -3.26 5.66
C ILE A 84 8.92 -3.21 7.17
N THR A 85 10.07 -2.70 7.62
CA THR A 85 10.39 -2.57 9.04
C THR A 85 10.72 -1.12 9.35
N ARG A 86 10.12 -0.59 10.41
CA ARG A 86 10.50 0.71 10.95
C ARG A 86 11.81 0.58 11.71
N THR A 87 12.85 1.32 11.33
CA THR A 87 14.17 1.33 11.97
C THR A 87 14.46 2.61 12.73
N GLY A 88 13.64 3.64 12.57
CA GLY A 88 13.77 4.93 13.25
C GLY A 88 12.83 5.10 14.43
N SER A 89 12.68 6.34 14.87
CA SER A 89 11.75 6.71 15.95
C SER A 89 10.31 6.36 15.62
N THR A 90 9.48 6.33 16.65
CA THR A 90 8.03 6.09 16.52
C THR A 90 7.39 7.08 15.57
N ILE A 91 6.57 6.58 14.67
CA ILE A 91 5.66 7.37 13.83
C ILE A 91 4.30 7.39 14.53
N PRO A 92 3.78 8.57 14.91
CA PRO A 92 2.51 8.68 15.61
C PRO A 92 1.31 8.31 14.74
N ALA A 93 0.26 7.80 15.36
CA ALA A 93 -1.05 7.69 14.74
C ALA A 93 -1.50 9.04 14.14
N GLY A 94 -2.15 9.02 12.99
CA GLY A 94 -2.54 10.21 12.23
C GLY A 94 -1.49 10.73 11.25
N THR A 95 -0.30 10.13 11.22
CA THR A 95 0.73 10.48 10.26
C THR A 95 0.41 9.90 8.88
N VAL A 96 0.69 10.69 7.85
CA VAL A 96 0.68 10.24 6.46
C VAL A 96 2.10 9.88 6.04
N ILE A 97 2.24 8.71 5.43
CA ILE A 97 3.51 8.19 4.92
C ILE A 97 3.36 8.02 3.41
N THR A 98 4.37 8.46 2.67
CA THR A 98 4.39 8.32 1.21
C THR A 98 5.59 7.49 0.80
N PHE A 99 5.33 6.36 0.15
CA PHE A 99 6.35 5.50 -0.42
C PHE A 99 6.44 5.65 -1.93
N ARG A 100 7.67 5.71 -2.41
CA ARG A 100 8.00 5.63 -3.81
C ARG A 100 8.30 4.17 -4.18
N LEU A 101 7.59 3.66 -5.16
CA LEU A 101 7.75 2.32 -5.70
C LEU A 101 8.72 2.41 -6.88
N LEU A 102 9.96 1.98 -6.67
CA LEU A 102 11.05 2.21 -7.63
C LEU A 102 10.99 1.23 -8.80
N ASN A 103 10.74 1.73 -9.99
CA ASN A 103 10.63 0.91 -11.19
C ASN A 103 11.93 0.19 -11.58
N ASN A 104 13.08 0.83 -11.35
CA ASN A 104 14.39 0.30 -11.73
C ASN A 104 15.17 -0.31 -10.56
N ALA A 105 14.55 -0.46 -9.39
CA ALA A 105 15.17 -1.01 -8.21
C ALA A 105 14.29 -2.09 -7.58
N THR A 106 14.92 -2.99 -6.86
CA THR A 106 14.24 -4.05 -6.12
C THR A 106 13.72 -3.59 -4.77
N THR A 107 13.52 -2.29 -4.59
CA THR A 107 13.21 -1.72 -3.29
C THR A 107 12.16 -0.61 -3.40
N ILE A 108 11.77 -0.12 -2.24
CA ILE A 108 10.86 0.99 -1.99
C ILE A 108 11.65 2.06 -1.26
N ALA A 109 11.27 3.32 -1.40
CA ALA A 109 11.83 4.42 -0.64
C ALA A 109 10.73 5.34 -0.14
N GLU A 110 10.90 5.97 1.01
CA GLU A 110 10.03 7.06 1.41
C GLU A 110 10.29 8.28 0.54
N SER A 111 9.26 8.99 0.15
CA SER A 111 9.32 9.93 -0.96
C SER A 111 9.25 11.39 -0.52
N VAL A 112 8.29 11.75 0.29
CA VAL A 112 8.10 13.14 0.75
C VAL A 112 8.87 13.33 2.04
N SER A 113 9.79 14.30 2.07
CA SER A 113 10.68 14.49 3.22
C SER A 113 11.33 13.18 3.65
N PRO A 114 12.17 12.60 2.79
CA PRO A 114 12.56 11.20 2.91
C PRO A 114 13.16 10.89 4.28
N ASP A 115 12.52 9.95 4.97
CA ASP A 115 13.02 9.32 6.18
C ASP A 115 13.66 7.99 5.79
N THR A 116 14.98 7.90 5.88
CA THR A 116 15.73 6.69 5.51
C THR A 116 15.67 5.59 6.56
N ASN A 117 14.92 5.79 7.65
CA ASN A 117 14.83 4.85 8.76
C ASN A 117 13.76 3.77 8.52
N TRP A 118 13.83 3.14 7.36
CA TRP A 118 13.04 2.00 6.95
C TRP A 118 13.93 0.91 6.38
N SER A 119 13.54 -0.33 6.59
CA SER A 119 14.09 -1.48 5.87
C SER A 119 13.01 -2.04 4.94
N PHE A 120 13.36 -2.23 3.68
CA PHE A 120 12.46 -2.76 2.64
C PHE A 120 13.07 -4.08 2.13
N ASN A 121 12.59 -5.19 2.65
CA ASN A 121 13.10 -6.51 2.29
C ASN A 121 12.10 -7.23 1.38
N LYS A 122 12.51 -7.50 0.15
CA LYS A 122 11.74 -8.32 -0.78
C LYS A 122 11.70 -9.76 -0.28
N VAL A 123 10.52 -10.33 -0.23
CA VAL A 123 10.35 -11.74 0.16
C VAL A 123 10.92 -12.65 -0.92
N ALA A 124 11.71 -13.64 -0.53
CA ALA A 124 12.31 -14.59 -1.45
C ALA A 124 11.26 -15.39 -2.23
N GLY A 125 11.56 -15.71 -3.47
CA GLY A 125 10.66 -16.43 -4.36
C GLY A 125 9.75 -15.54 -5.22
N PHE A 126 9.57 -14.27 -4.87
CA PHE A 126 8.83 -13.31 -5.68
C PHE A 126 9.79 -12.52 -6.55
N SER A 127 9.67 -12.66 -7.87
CA SER A 127 10.61 -12.04 -8.83
C SER A 127 10.24 -10.62 -9.21
N GLY A 128 8.95 -10.28 -9.16
CA GLY A 128 8.44 -8.95 -9.52
C GLY A 128 8.80 -7.85 -8.52
N ASN A 129 8.51 -6.62 -8.89
CA ASN A 129 8.55 -5.45 -8.02
C ASN A 129 7.13 -4.99 -7.77
N ILE A 130 6.92 -4.19 -6.73
CA ILE A 130 5.65 -3.50 -6.54
C ILE A 130 5.62 -2.28 -7.48
N GLY A 131 4.54 -2.15 -8.23
CA GLY A 131 4.25 -1.00 -9.07
C GLY A 131 2.75 -0.90 -9.31
N MET A 132 2.25 0.31 -9.47
CA MET A 132 0.83 0.54 -9.72
C MET A 132 0.60 0.71 -11.22
N ASN A 133 -0.11 -0.21 -11.84
CA ASN A 133 -0.38 -0.16 -13.27
C ASN A 133 -1.36 0.96 -13.62
N THR A 134 -1.07 1.74 -14.66
CA THR A 134 -1.94 2.82 -15.15
C THR A 134 -3.32 2.32 -15.62
N ALA A 135 -3.43 1.07 -16.05
CA ALA A 135 -4.69 0.45 -16.40
C ALA A 135 -5.51 -0.03 -15.18
N GLY A 136 -4.97 0.17 -13.99
CA GLY A 136 -5.54 -0.26 -12.72
C GLY A 136 -4.78 -1.42 -12.09
N ASP A 137 -4.73 -1.41 -10.78
CA ASP A 137 -4.01 -2.39 -9.97
C ASP A 137 -4.62 -2.50 -8.56
N GLN A 138 -4.10 -3.39 -7.76
CA GLN A 138 -4.46 -3.55 -6.36
C GLN A 138 -3.22 -3.41 -5.47
N LEU A 139 -3.46 -3.14 -4.19
CA LEU A 139 -2.44 -3.09 -3.15
C LEU A 139 -3.01 -3.61 -1.83
N PHE A 140 -2.24 -4.43 -1.14
CA PHE A 140 -2.63 -4.95 0.17
C PHE A 140 -1.58 -4.67 1.22
N PHE A 141 -2.05 -4.40 2.44
CA PHE A 141 -1.26 -4.32 3.66
C PHE A 141 -1.59 -5.48 4.58
N MET A 142 -0.58 -6.13 5.14
CA MET A 142 -0.73 -7.25 6.07
C MET A 142 0.33 -7.20 7.15
N GLN A 143 0.09 -7.91 8.24
CA GLN A 143 1.08 -8.09 9.32
C GLN A 143 1.19 -9.55 9.74
N GLY A 144 2.41 -9.96 10.06
CA GLY A 144 2.71 -11.33 10.50
C GLY A 144 2.50 -12.35 9.38
N GLY A 145 2.46 -13.62 9.76
CA GLY A 145 2.31 -14.72 8.81
C GLY A 145 3.55 -14.99 7.98
N THR A 146 3.39 -15.88 7.02
CA THR A 146 4.47 -16.32 6.13
C THR A 146 3.99 -16.31 4.69
N TRP A 147 4.77 -15.67 3.83
CA TRP A 147 4.64 -15.75 2.40
C TRP A 147 5.49 -16.87 1.84
N ASN A 148 4.93 -17.64 0.92
CA ASN A 148 5.64 -18.69 0.19
C ASN A 148 5.22 -18.68 -1.28
N ASN A 149 6.19 -18.77 -2.19
CA ASN A 149 5.95 -18.94 -3.61
C ASN A 149 6.67 -20.23 -4.05
N PRO A 150 5.94 -21.33 -4.27
CA PRO A 150 6.54 -22.61 -4.67
C PRO A 150 7.07 -22.61 -6.11
N GLY A 151 6.80 -21.55 -6.90
CA GLY A 151 7.31 -21.39 -8.25
C GLY A 151 6.42 -21.94 -9.36
N GLY A 152 5.20 -22.34 -9.03
CA GLY A 152 4.15 -22.59 -10.02
C GLY A 152 3.50 -21.29 -10.49
N THR A 153 2.38 -21.40 -11.17
CA THR A 153 1.59 -20.24 -11.61
C THR A 153 0.39 -20.08 -10.69
N HIS A 154 0.20 -18.86 -10.14
CA HIS A 154 -0.94 -18.55 -9.30
C HIS A 154 -1.06 -19.45 -8.06
N ASP A 155 0.05 -19.79 -7.42
CA ASP A 155 0.09 -20.73 -6.30
C ASP A 155 0.81 -20.18 -5.05
N ALA A 156 1.13 -18.90 -5.03
CA ALA A 156 1.69 -18.27 -3.84
C ALA A 156 0.69 -18.31 -2.68
N THR A 157 1.21 -18.45 -1.48
CA THR A 157 0.42 -18.52 -0.25
C THR A 157 0.84 -17.48 0.76
N TYR A 158 -0.12 -17.02 1.56
CA TYR A 158 0.09 -16.20 2.75
C TYR A 158 -0.68 -16.79 3.91
N THR A 159 0.02 -17.34 4.90
CA THR A 159 -0.61 -18.05 6.04
C THR A 159 0.28 -18.13 7.27
N PRO A 160 -0.31 -18.16 8.48
CA PRO A 160 -1.44 -17.34 8.89
C PRO A 160 -0.96 -15.91 9.07
N GLY A 161 -1.86 -14.92 8.95
CA GLY A 161 -1.49 -13.52 9.14
C GLY A 161 -2.73 -12.64 9.28
N THR A 162 -2.51 -11.35 9.45
CA THR A 162 -3.59 -10.37 9.60
C THR A 162 -3.64 -9.48 8.37
N PHE A 163 -4.77 -9.47 7.66
CA PHE A 163 -5.03 -8.46 6.64
C PHE A 163 -5.35 -7.13 7.31
N LEU A 164 -4.73 -6.06 6.82
CA LEU A 164 -4.90 -4.72 7.38
C LEU A 164 -5.75 -3.81 6.50
N TYR A 165 -5.49 -3.80 5.19
CA TYR A 165 -6.20 -2.95 4.23
C TYR A 165 -6.03 -3.44 2.80
N GLY A 166 -7.01 -3.12 1.93
CA GLY A 166 -6.95 -3.38 0.50
C GLY A 166 -7.35 -2.14 -0.30
N PHE A 167 -6.63 -1.88 -1.37
CA PHE A 167 -6.88 -0.78 -2.30
C PHE A 167 -6.88 -1.30 -3.74
N ASN A 168 -7.82 -0.81 -4.56
CA ASN A 168 -7.96 -1.27 -5.93
C ASN A 168 -8.31 -0.13 -6.87
N THR A 169 -7.48 0.11 -7.86
CA THR A 169 -7.69 1.11 -8.92
C THR A 169 -8.32 0.54 -10.20
N ASN A 170 -8.73 -0.73 -10.20
CA ASN A 170 -9.38 -1.42 -11.34
C ASN A 170 -10.91 -1.20 -11.43
N ASN A 171 -11.47 -0.22 -10.77
CA ASN A 171 -12.93 0.06 -10.68
C ASN A 171 -13.74 -0.97 -9.86
N ALA A 172 -13.31 -2.21 -9.78
CA ALA A 172 -14.02 -3.25 -9.03
C ALA A 172 -13.08 -4.37 -8.60
N TRP A 173 -13.37 -4.96 -7.44
CA TRP A 173 -12.82 -6.26 -7.06
C TRP A 173 -13.47 -7.33 -7.91
N GLN A 174 -12.66 -8.27 -8.40
CA GLN A 174 -13.21 -9.40 -9.17
C GLN A 174 -13.98 -10.35 -8.25
N SER A 175 -15.04 -10.96 -8.76
CA SER A 175 -15.84 -11.90 -7.97
C SER A 175 -15.06 -13.15 -7.59
N LEU A 176 -14.20 -13.64 -8.46
CA LEU A 176 -13.36 -14.82 -8.22
C LEU A 176 -11.88 -14.49 -8.11
N GLY A 177 -11.37 -13.56 -8.91
CA GLY A 177 -9.94 -13.30 -9.02
C GLY A 177 -9.16 -14.55 -9.42
N SER A 178 -8.61 -14.56 -10.60
CA SER A 178 -7.82 -15.67 -11.13
C SER A 178 -6.58 -15.15 -11.87
N ASP A 179 -6.23 -13.90 -11.61
CA ASP A 179 -5.15 -13.19 -12.29
C ASP A 179 -4.39 -12.37 -11.26
N THR A 180 -3.08 -12.37 -11.34
CA THR A 180 -2.20 -11.61 -10.46
C THR A 180 -2.46 -10.10 -10.48
N LYS A 181 -3.06 -9.57 -11.58
CA LYS A 181 -3.33 -8.14 -11.79
C LYS A 181 -4.79 -7.75 -11.59
N LYS A 182 -5.68 -8.71 -11.35
CA LYS A 182 -7.13 -8.48 -11.17
C LYS A 182 -7.63 -9.27 -9.98
N SER A 183 -7.48 -8.67 -8.82
CA SER A 183 -7.70 -9.33 -7.54
C SER A 183 -9.18 -9.48 -7.18
N ALA A 184 -9.52 -10.58 -6.53
CA ALA A 184 -10.65 -10.61 -5.62
C ALA A 184 -10.31 -9.91 -4.31
N LEU A 185 -11.33 -9.53 -3.54
CA LEU A 185 -11.14 -9.03 -2.19
C LEU A 185 -11.15 -10.20 -1.20
N PRO A 186 -10.11 -10.37 -0.37
CA PRO A 186 -10.20 -11.26 0.78
C PRO A 186 -11.38 -10.87 1.67
N ILE A 187 -12.18 -11.86 2.10
CA ILE A 187 -13.41 -11.59 2.86
C ILE A 187 -13.15 -10.84 4.16
N GLU A 188 -11.97 -11.02 4.73
CA GLU A 188 -11.53 -10.36 5.95
C GLU A 188 -11.40 -8.83 5.79
N LEU A 189 -11.29 -8.35 4.55
CA LEU A 189 -11.17 -6.93 4.23
C LEU A 189 -12.49 -6.27 3.82
N ASN A 190 -13.61 -6.96 3.93
CA ASN A 190 -14.92 -6.30 3.79
C ASN A 190 -14.98 -5.09 4.74
N CYS A 191 -15.37 -3.93 4.22
CA CYS A 191 -15.37 -2.63 4.91
C CYS A 191 -13.98 -2.02 5.19
N PHE A 192 -12.90 -2.71 4.89
CA PHE A 192 -11.53 -2.23 5.04
C PHE A 192 -10.79 -2.22 3.70
N SER A 193 -11.49 -1.76 2.68
CA SER A 193 -10.97 -1.66 1.33
C SER A 193 -11.60 -0.49 0.59
N LEU A 194 -10.86 0.07 -0.35
CA LEU A 194 -11.36 1.10 -1.24
C LEU A 194 -11.26 0.64 -2.69
N THR A 195 -12.32 0.90 -3.45
CA THR A 195 -12.30 0.88 -4.91
C THR A 195 -12.81 2.22 -5.40
N PRO A 196 -11.98 3.06 -6.05
CA PRO A 196 -12.45 4.27 -6.71
C PRO A 196 -13.48 3.95 -7.79
N SER A 197 -14.32 4.91 -8.08
CA SER A 197 -15.40 4.74 -9.07
C SER A 197 -14.91 4.67 -10.52
N VAL A 198 -13.68 5.07 -10.78
CA VAL A 198 -13.04 5.05 -12.09
C VAL A 198 -11.55 4.71 -11.95
N ALA A 199 -11.01 3.98 -12.90
CA ALA A 199 -9.57 3.80 -13.01
C ALA A 199 -8.91 5.13 -13.36
N THR A 200 -7.80 5.44 -12.68
CA THR A 200 -7.08 6.69 -12.88
C THR A 200 -5.62 6.53 -12.46
N ASP A 201 -4.77 7.34 -13.08
CA ASP A 201 -3.34 7.38 -12.76
C ASP A 201 -3.04 8.23 -11.52
N PHE A 202 -3.93 9.17 -11.21
CA PHE A 202 -3.76 10.13 -10.12
C PHE A 202 -5.04 10.20 -9.31
N ILE A 203 -5.04 9.60 -8.14
CA ILE A 203 -6.19 9.65 -7.25
C ILE A 203 -5.76 10.06 -5.85
N GLU A 204 -6.51 10.99 -5.25
CA GLU A 204 -6.24 11.43 -3.89
C GLU A 204 -7.53 11.66 -3.10
N TYR A 205 -7.45 11.42 -1.81
CA TYR A 205 -8.50 11.77 -0.88
C TYR A 205 -8.58 13.29 -0.71
N THR A 206 -9.76 13.83 -0.93
CA THR A 206 -10.06 15.27 -0.80
C THR A 206 -11.27 15.54 0.09
N GLY A 207 -11.70 14.55 0.85
CA GLY A 207 -12.81 14.65 1.78
C GLY A 207 -12.45 15.33 3.10
N PRO A 208 -13.35 15.26 4.10
CA PRO A 208 -13.15 15.90 5.40
C PRO A 208 -11.90 15.43 6.13
N THR A 209 -11.12 16.36 6.69
CA THR A 209 -9.88 16.10 7.44
C THR A 209 -10.01 16.39 8.93
N THR A 210 -11.19 16.70 9.41
CA THR A 210 -11.45 16.92 10.85
C THR A 210 -11.17 15.66 11.67
N ALA A 211 -10.66 15.85 12.89
CA ALA A 211 -10.37 14.74 13.80
C ALA A 211 -11.59 13.84 13.99
N ALA A 212 -11.36 12.53 13.96
CA ALA A 212 -12.39 11.51 14.08
C ALA A 212 -11.80 10.19 14.57
N ALA A 213 -12.65 9.30 15.05
CA ALA A 213 -12.27 7.94 15.36
C ALA A 213 -11.88 7.15 14.08
N LYS A 214 -11.08 6.11 14.24
CA LYS A 214 -10.60 5.28 13.13
C LYS A 214 -11.74 4.81 12.20
N LEU A 215 -12.82 4.29 12.75
CA LEU A 215 -13.92 3.77 11.93
C LEU A 215 -14.64 4.88 11.14
N ASP A 216 -14.72 6.07 11.67
CA ASP A 216 -15.28 7.23 10.93
C ASP A 216 -14.33 7.61 9.79
N TRP A 217 -13.02 7.59 10.02
CA TRP A 217 -12.03 7.80 8.97
C TRP A 217 -12.13 6.73 7.87
N ILE A 218 -12.25 5.46 8.24
CA ILE A 218 -12.43 4.37 7.27
C ILE A 218 -13.71 4.58 6.46
N ALA A 219 -14.81 4.99 7.09
CA ALA A 219 -16.05 5.29 6.38
C ALA A 219 -15.88 6.46 5.39
N ARG A 220 -15.16 7.52 5.77
CA ARG A 220 -14.84 8.63 4.87
C ARG A 220 -13.97 8.18 3.69
N LEU A 221 -12.95 7.38 3.95
CA LEU A 221 -12.01 6.86 2.94
C LEU A 221 -12.70 5.88 1.98
N ASN A 222 -13.66 5.11 2.47
CA ASN A 222 -14.43 4.17 1.66
C ASN A 222 -15.57 4.83 0.85
N ASN A 223 -15.78 6.13 1.02
CA ASN A 223 -16.75 6.87 0.22
C ASN A 223 -16.09 7.43 -1.06
N PRO A 224 -16.41 6.92 -2.25
CA PRO A 224 -15.80 7.38 -3.50
C PRO A 224 -15.98 8.88 -3.78
N SER A 225 -17.04 9.51 -3.24
CA SER A 225 -17.27 10.95 -3.42
C SER A 225 -16.25 11.84 -2.70
N ASN A 226 -15.49 11.26 -1.77
CA ASN A 226 -14.41 11.96 -1.06
C ASN A 226 -13.05 11.87 -1.80
N TRP A 227 -13.04 11.33 -3.00
CA TRP A 227 -11.83 11.16 -3.78
C TRP A 227 -11.88 11.99 -5.07
N THR A 228 -10.73 12.52 -5.44
CA THR A 228 -10.59 13.30 -6.67
C THR A 228 -9.63 12.60 -7.61
N ASN A 229 -10.09 12.37 -8.84
CA ASN A 229 -9.24 11.94 -9.94
C ASN A 229 -8.62 13.18 -10.59
N ARG A 230 -7.31 13.17 -10.77
CA ARG A 230 -6.60 14.24 -11.46
C ARG A 230 -6.25 13.79 -12.88
N ALA A 231 -6.35 14.71 -13.81
CA ALA A 231 -6.04 14.43 -15.21
C ALA A 231 -4.53 14.46 -15.52
N SER A 232 -3.73 14.99 -14.61
CA SER A 232 -2.29 15.13 -14.80
C SER A 232 -1.55 15.22 -13.48
N CYS A 233 -0.26 15.01 -13.52
CA CYS A 233 0.61 15.21 -12.36
C CYS A 233 0.54 16.62 -11.78
N ALA A 234 0.38 17.64 -12.61
CA ALA A 234 0.25 19.03 -12.14
C ALA A 234 -0.99 19.25 -11.26
N GLY A 235 -2.04 18.44 -11.45
CA GLY A 235 -3.22 18.45 -10.59
C GLY A 235 -3.10 17.62 -9.34
N TYR A 236 -2.18 16.66 -9.30
CA TYR A 236 -1.92 15.81 -8.13
C TYR A 236 -0.94 16.52 -7.20
N LEU A 237 -1.47 17.06 -6.13
CA LEU A 237 -0.67 17.80 -5.15
C LEU A 237 -0.03 16.81 -4.16
N ARG A 238 1.29 16.76 -4.15
CA ARG A 238 2.09 16.02 -3.17
C ARG A 238 2.08 16.75 -1.82
N THR A 239 0.90 16.83 -1.20
CA THR A 239 0.72 17.47 0.11
C THR A 239 0.65 16.46 1.26
N HIS A 240 1.05 15.25 1.00
CA HIS A 240 0.94 14.13 1.95
C HIS A 240 2.26 13.80 2.60
#